data_bff9c03c8a0c5947e9d83f1d20d792ad
#
_entry.id   bff9c03c8a0c5947e9d83f1d20d792ad
#
_cell.length_a   1.000
_cell.length_b   1.000
_cell.length_c   1.000
_cell.angle_alpha   90.00
_cell.angle_beta   90.00
_cell.angle_gamma   90.00
#
_symmetry.space_group_name_H-M   'P 1'
#
loop_
_entity.id
_entity.type
_entity.pdbx_description
1 polymer ?
#
loop_
_entity_poly.entity_id
_entity_poly.type
_entity_poly.pdbx_seq_one_letter_code
_entity_poly.pdbx_strand_id
1 'polypeptide(L)'
;MATVKKIPTRLCIGCQEQHLKKELIRIVRSPEGEFSVDPTGKKAGRGAYICNRRECFEKAVKEHRFDRSFKCNVDKAIFDELASQLFG
;
A
#
# COMPACT_ATOMS: atom_id res chain seq x y z
N MET A 1 9.21 -35.48 -2.61
CA MET A 1 8.86 -34.42 -1.70
C MET A 1 8.16 -33.30 -2.40
N ALA A 2 7.03 -32.91 -1.89
CA ALA A 2 6.26 -31.85 -2.53
C ALA A 2 6.98 -30.51 -2.37
N THR A 3 7.17 -29.82 -3.46
CA THR A 3 7.71 -28.47 -3.43
C THR A 3 6.64 -27.55 -2.86
N VAL A 4 6.91 -26.98 -1.71
CA VAL A 4 6.00 -25.98 -1.16
C VAL A 4 6.15 -24.70 -1.97
N LYS A 5 5.12 -24.40 -2.71
CA LYS A 5 5.09 -23.15 -3.45
C LYS A 5 4.96 -22.02 -2.46
N LYS A 6 6.00 -21.21 -2.35
CA LYS A 6 5.95 -20.05 -1.46
C LYS A 6 4.96 -19.04 -2.01
N ILE A 7 3.89 -18.83 -1.25
CA ILE A 7 2.92 -17.80 -1.58
C ILE A 7 3.50 -16.47 -1.11
N PRO A 8 3.64 -15.47 -1.98
CA PRO A 8 4.24 -14.20 -1.56
C PRO A 8 3.37 -13.48 -0.53
N THR A 9 4.02 -13.02 0.52
CA THR A 9 3.38 -12.20 1.54
C THR A 9 4.04 -10.85 1.59
N ARG A 10 3.31 -9.87 2.08
CA ARG A 10 3.80 -8.52 2.24
C ARG A 10 3.29 -7.93 3.54
N LEU A 11 3.98 -6.93 4.05
CA LEU A 11 3.63 -6.28 5.28
C LEU A 11 2.59 -5.18 5.01
N CYS A 12 1.46 -5.25 5.72
CA CYS A 12 0.51 -4.15 5.73
C CYS A 12 1.07 -3.05 6.63
N ILE A 13 1.29 -1.86 6.11
CA ILE A 13 1.86 -0.78 6.89
C ILE A 13 0.86 -0.18 7.89
N GLY A 14 -0.43 -0.53 7.76
CA GLY A 14 -1.44 -0.12 8.73
C GLY A 14 -1.45 -0.96 9.98
N CYS A 15 -1.71 -2.27 9.84
CA CYS A 15 -1.75 -3.17 11.00
C CYS A 15 -0.40 -3.81 11.31
N GLN A 16 0.58 -3.67 10.44
CA GLN A 16 1.93 -4.21 10.59
C GLN A 16 1.98 -5.73 10.69
N GLU A 17 1.04 -6.38 10.03
CA GLU A 17 1.00 -7.84 9.95
C GLU A 17 1.25 -8.29 8.52
N GLN A 18 1.80 -9.51 8.39
CA GLN A 18 2.02 -10.11 7.08
C GLN A 18 0.71 -10.69 6.55
N HIS A 19 0.44 -10.43 5.28
CA HIS A 19 -0.73 -10.97 4.61
C HIS A 19 -0.33 -11.43 3.23
N LEU A 20 -1.16 -12.26 2.61
CA LEU A 20 -0.93 -12.65 1.23
C LEU A 20 -0.98 -11.42 0.34
N LYS A 21 -0.03 -11.34 -0.58
CA LYS A 21 0.07 -10.18 -1.48
C LYS A 21 -1.25 -9.90 -2.20
N LYS A 22 -1.96 -10.95 -2.61
CA LYS A 22 -3.24 -10.81 -3.32
C LYS A 22 -4.36 -10.24 -2.45
N GLU A 23 -4.19 -10.28 -1.13
CA GLU A 23 -5.18 -9.74 -0.20
C GLU A 23 -4.92 -8.29 0.14
N LEU A 24 -3.80 -7.75 -0.32
CA LEU A 24 -3.38 -6.40 -0.02
C LEU A 24 -3.56 -5.48 -1.22
N ILE A 25 -3.65 -4.20 -0.93
CA ILE A 25 -3.67 -3.16 -1.95
C ILE A 25 -2.28 -2.55 -2.01
N ARG A 26 -1.77 -2.39 -3.21
CA ARG A 26 -0.48 -1.74 -3.40
C ARG A 26 -0.69 -0.28 -3.78
N ILE A 27 -0.10 0.61 -3.00
CA ILE A 27 -0.03 2.04 -3.32
C ILE A 27 1.37 2.28 -3.85
N VAL A 28 1.47 2.91 -5.01
CA VAL A 28 2.75 3.12 -5.66
C VAL A 28 3.03 4.60 -5.88
N ARG A 29 4.29 4.97 -5.69
CA ARG A 29 4.78 6.29 -6.06
C ARG A 29 5.65 6.12 -7.30
N SER A 30 5.24 6.73 -8.40
CA SER A 30 5.99 6.63 -9.65
C SER A 30 7.32 7.34 -9.55
N PRO A 31 8.26 7.09 -10.49
CA PRO A 31 9.53 7.83 -10.51
C PRO A 31 9.32 9.34 -10.63
N GLU A 32 8.21 9.77 -11.21
CA GLU A 32 7.87 11.20 -11.34
C GLU A 32 7.26 11.76 -10.07
N GLY A 33 6.98 10.93 -9.06
CA GLY A 33 6.42 11.38 -7.80
C GLY A 33 4.91 11.33 -7.72
N GLU A 34 4.25 10.67 -8.65
CA GLU A 34 2.80 10.54 -8.63
C GLU A 34 2.38 9.31 -7.84
N PHE A 35 1.33 9.45 -7.05
CA PHE A 35 0.79 8.36 -6.25
C PHE A 35 -0.44 7.77 -6.92
N SER A 36 -0.56 6.44 -6.89
CA SER A 36 -1.72 5.78 -7.45
C SER A 36 -1.91 4.41 -6.83
N VAL A 37 -3.13 3.87 -7.01
CA VAL A 37 -3.42 2.48 -6.63
C VAL A 37 -2.96 1.59 -7.76
N ASP A 38 -2.28 0.51 -7.41
CA ASP A 38 -1.76 -0.44 -8.39
C ASP A 38 -2.42 -1.80 -8.21
N PRO A 39 -3.55 -2.05 -8.89
CA PRO A 39 -4.27 -3.32 -8.74
C PRO A 39 -3.55 -4.52 -9.33
N THR A 40 -2.65 -4.30 -10.28
CA THR A 40 -1.93 -5.39 -10.94
C THR A 40 -0.59 -5.72 -10.31
N GLY A 41 -0.06 -4.80 -9.49
CA GLY A 41 1.26 -4.97 -8.89
C GLY A 41 2.41 -4.77 -9.85
N LYS A 42 2.15 -4.22 -11.04
CA LYS A 42 3.17 -4.09 -12.09
C LYS A 42 3.63 -2.66 -12.37
N LYS A 43 3.03 -1.68 -11.72
CA LYS A 43 3.44 -0.29 -11.94
C LYS A 43 4.83 -0.05 -11.41
N ALA A 44 5.62 0.68 -12.19
CA ALA A 44 6.97 1.04 -11.79
C ALA A 44 6.94 2.07 -10.65
N GLY A 45 7.88 1.93 -9.72
CA GLY A 45 8.01 2.85 -8.62
C GLY A 45 8.06 2.15 -7.29
N ARG A 46 8.11 2.95 -6.22
CA ARG A 46 8.14 2.42 -4.87
C ARG A 46 6.74 2.12 -4.40
N GLY A 47 6.53 0.94 -3.82
CA GLY A 47 5.22 0.52 -3.39
C GLY A 47 5.12 0.31 -1.88
N ALA A 48 3.92 0.48 -1.36
CA ALA A 48 3.58 0.13 0.02
C ALA A 48 2.28 -0.65 -0.03
N TYR A 49 2.13 -1.58 0.89
CA TYR A 49 0.96 -2.45 0.92
C TYR A 49 0.09 -2.16 2.14
N ILE A 50 -1.22 -2.21 1.95
CA ILE A 50 -2.18 -2.10 3.03
C ILE A 50 -3.29 -3.13 2.84
N CYS A 51 -3.92 -3.53 3.95
CA CYS A 51 -5.12 -4.35 3.87
C CYS A 51 -6.23 -3.59 3.15
N ASN A 52 -7.15 -4.33 2.53
CA ASN A 52 -8.31 -3.72 1.90
C ASN A 52 -9.33 -3.33 2.99
N ARG A 53 -8.91 -2.44 3.87
CA ARG A 53 -9.68 -1.98 5.02
C ARG A 53 -9.41 -0.50 5.25
N ARG A 54 -10.47 0.26 5.44
CA ARG A 54 -10.34 1.69 5.72
C ARG A 54 -9.51 1.94 6.98
N GLU A 55 -9.68 1.10 8.01
CA GLU A 55 -8.94 1.25 9.26
C GLU A 55 -7.43 1.17 9.07
N CYS A 56 -6.96 0.23 8.25
CA CYS A 56 -5.52 0.11 7.99
C CYS A 56 -5.00 1.33 7.25
N PHE A 57 -5.78 1.80 6.27
CA PHE A 57 -5.40 2.99 5.52
C PHE A 57 -5.31 4.21 6.44
N GLU A 58 -6.35 4.45 7.24
CA GLU A 58 -6.40 5.59 8.13
C GLU A 58 -5.29 5.56 9.17
N LYS A 59 -5.01 4.38 9.70
CA LYS A 59 -3.93 4.23 10.67
C LYS A 59 -2.58 4.52 10.03
N ALA A 60 -2.36 4.06 8.82
CA ALA A 60 -1.11 4.33 8.12
C ALA A 60 -0.93 5.82 7.84
N VAL A 61 -2.02 6.52 7.50
CA VAL A 61 -1.99 7.97 7.31
C VAL A 61 -1.69 8.68 8.63
N LYS A 62 -2.43 8.31 9.67
CA LYS A 62 -2.33 8.97 10.98
C LYS A 62 -0.93 8.85 11.57
N GLU A 63 -0.29 7.69 11.40
CA GLU A 63 1.02 7.44 11.96
C GLU A 63 2.15 7.70 10.99
N HIS A 64 1.88 8.39 9.90
CA HIS A 64 2.86 8.79 8.90
C HIS A 64 3.65 7.62 8.30
N ARG A 65 3.01 6.46 8.18
CA ARG A 65 3.69 5.28 7.68
C ARG A 65 3.89 5.32 6.17
N PHE A 66 2.98 5.98 5.46
CA PHE A 66 3.18 6.23 4.03
C PHE A 66 4.38 7.14 3.81
N ASP A 67 4.49 8.19 4.63
CA ASP A 67 5.61 9.12 4.53
C ASP A 67 6.95 8.39 4.72
N ARG A 68 7.01 7.50 5.70
CA ARG A 68 8.23 6.71 5.93
C ARG A 68 8.51 5.74 4.80
N SER A 69 7.48 5.05 4.31
CA SER A 69 7.64 4.08 3.23
C SER A 69 8.13 4.74 1.95
N PHE A 70 7.59 5.91 1.64
CA PHE A 70 7.96 6.62 0.42
C PHE A 70 9.08 7.63 0.62
N LYS A 71 9.53 7.81 1.87
CA LYS A 71 10.62 8.72 2.24
C LYS A 71 10.37 10.15 1.76
N CYS A 72 9.14 10.59 1.89
CA CYS A 72 8.75 11.94 1.52
C CYS A 72 7.48 12.32 2.28
N ASN A 73 7.16 13.62 2.30
CA ASN A 73 5.91 14.06 2.87
C ASN A 73 4.80 13.89 1.83
N VAL A 74 3.74 13.22 2.21
CA VAL A 74 2.60 12.97 1.33
C VAL A 74 1.49 13.93 1.72
N ASP A 75 0.98 14.71 0.76
CA ASP A 75 -0.09 15.67 1.02
C ASP A 75 -1.39 14.96 1.39
N LYS A 76 -2.15 15.59 2.26
CA LYS A 76 -3.45 15.08 2.65
C LYS A 76 -4.38 14.91 1.44
N ALA A 77 -4.29 15.80 0.47
CA ALA A 77 -5.11 15.72 -0.74
C ALA A 77 -4.87 14.40 -1.48
N ILE A 78 -3.63 13.90 -1.48
CA ILE A 78 -3.29 12.64 -2.11
C ILE A 78 -3.97 11.50 -1.37
N PHE A 79 -3.95 11.52 -0.04
CA PHE A 79 -4.61 10.49 0.75
C PHE A 79 -6.11 10.51 0.54
N ASP A 80 -6.72 11.69 0.45
CA ASP A 80 -8.15 11.82 0.21
C ASP A 80 -8.53 11.21 -1.15
N GLU A 81 -7.72 11.45 -2.16
CA GLU A 81 -7.95 10.90 -3.49
C GLU A 81 -7.79 9.38 -3.49
N LEU A 82 -6.75 8.87 -2.85
CA LEU A 82 -6.54 7.42 -2.76
C LEU A 82 -7.67 6.74 -2.00
N ALA A 83 -8.12 7.34 -0.90
CA ALA A 83 -9.23 6.79 -0.14
C ALA A 83 -10.50 6.74 -0.97
N SER A 84 -10.75 7.76 -1.77
CA SER A 84 -11.89 7.80 -2.67
C SER A 84 -11.84 6.67 -3.69
N GLN A 85 -10.66 6.39 -4.24
CA GLN A 85 -10.49 5.29 -5.18
C GLN A 85 -10.65 3.93 -4.54
N LEU A 86 -10.23 3.78 -3.29
CA LEU A 86 -10.22 2.50 -2.61
C LEU A 86 -11.54 2.18 -1.92
N PHE A 87 -12.12 3.17 -1.27
CA PHE A 87 -13.26 2.93 -0.38
C PHE A 87 -14.51 3.72 -0.78
N GLY A 88 -14.40 4.48 -1.83
CA GLY A 88 -15.51 5.28 -2.32
C GLY A 88 -15.70 6.53 -1.51
#